data_c5abb5a4c8f61d4a5559f16c3cb93063
#
_entry.id   c5abb5a4c8f61d4a5559f16c3cb93063
#
_cell.length_a   1.000
_cell.length_b   1.000
_cell.length_c   1.000
_cell.angle_alpha   90.00
_cell.angle_beta   90.00
_cell.angle_gamma   90.00
#
_symmetry.space_group_name_H-M   'P 1'
#
loop_
_entity.id
_entity.type
_entity.pdbx_description
1 polymer ?
#
loop_
_entity_poly.entity_id
_entity_poly.type
_entity_poly.pdbx_seq_one_letter_code
_entity_poly.pdbx_strand_id
1 'polypeptide(L)'
;MFGXDRQXLRAMYVNAWKKYSEKKILTQLEIQIVEIIKNHPEYHKXIKENDIKIDYTPELGKTNPFLHMSLHIXLREQISTNRPXGIAKIYKTILQKNDIHKTEHIMMNILAETLWESQRXNTPPDEEKYFEKLKKII
;
A
#
# COMPACT_ATOMS: atom_id res chain seq x y z
N MET A 1 6.08 -16.73 -2.99
CA MET A 1 6.50 -15.73 -2.05
C MET A 1 5.40 -15.25 -1.13
N PHE A 2 4.19 -15.28 -1.59
CA PHE A 2 3.14 -14.64 -0.84
C PHE A 2 2.32 -15.57 0.04
N GLY A 3 2.52 -16.84 -0.08
CA GLY A 3 1.82 -17.80 0.76
C GLY A 3 2.02 -17.51 2.25
N UNK A 4 2.82 -18.03 2.70
CA UNK A 4 3.15 -17.96 3.86
C UNK A 4 3.60 -16.76 4.23
N ASP A 5 4.23 -16.25 3.37
CA ASP A 5 4.78 -14.91 3.54
C ASP A 5 3.70 -13.86 3.72
N ARG A 6 2.53 -14.11 3.19
CA ARG A 6 1.42 -13.18 3.35
C ARG A 6 1.05 -12.99 4.81
N GLN A 7 1.04 -14.07 5.55
CA GLN A 7 0.72 -13.98 6.98
C GLN A 7 1.81 -13.26 7.78
N UNK A 8 2.74 -13.30 7.35
CA UNK A 8 3.74 -12.73 7.93
C UNK A 8 3.78 -11.35 7.76
N LEU A 9 3.61 -11.02 6.61
CA LEU A 9 3.46 -9.61 6.31
C LEU A 9 2.34 -8.99 7.13
N ARG A 10 1.20 -9.67 7.13
CA ARG A 10 0.06 -9.17 7.88
C ARG A 10 0.37 -9.07 9.37
N ALA A 11 1.15 -10.02 9.88
CA ALA A 11 1.55 -9.97 11.29
C ALA A 11 2.37 -8.72 11.59
N MET A 12 3.15 -8.24 10.62
CA MET A 12 3.90 -7.00 10.81
C MET A 12 2.97 -5.83 11.11
N TYR A 13 1.85 -5.73 10.38
CA TYR A 13 0.90 -4.65 10.62
C TYR A 13 0.25 -4.79 11.98
N VAL A 14 -0.19 -6.00 12.32
CA VAL A 14 -0.84 -6.24 13.60
C VAL A 14 0.13 -5.94 14.75
N ASN A 15 1.37 -6.41 14.64
CA ASN A 15 2.35 -6.21 15.69
C ASN A 15 2.75 -4.74 15.85
N ALA A 16 2.87 -4.03 14.72
CA ALA A 16 3.20 -2.61 14.80
C ALA A 16 2.10 -1.83 15.51
N TRP A 17 0.85 -2.13 15.20
CA TRP A 17 -0.27 -1.46 15.82
C TRP A 17 -0.35 -1.79 17.31
N LYS A 18 -0.08 -3.04 17.66
CA LYS A 18 -0.07 -3.46 19.06
C LYS A 18 1.02 -2.75 19.84
N LYS A 19 2.24 -2.67 19.25
CA LYS A 19 3.34 -1.95 19.90
C LYS A 19 3.00 -0.49 20.12
N TYR A 20 2.39 0.13 19.11
CA TYR A 20 1.99 1.52 19.22
C TYR A 20 0.98 1.72 20.34
N SER A 21 0.00 0.82 20.42
CA SER A 21 -1.02 0.89 21.47
C SER A 21 -0.42 0.72 22.87
N GLU A 22 0.65 -0.07 22.95
CA GLU A 22 1.33 -0.31 24.23
C GLU A 22 2.47 0.66 24.48
N LYS A 23 2.63 1.67 23.60
CA LYS A 23 3.63 2.72 23.73
C LYS A 23 5.05 2.20 23.72
N LYS A 24 5.28 1.14 22.94
CA LYS A 24 6.62 0.58 22.78
C LYS A 24 7.37 1.28 21.67
N ILE A 25 8.70 1.10 21.67
CA ILE A 25 9.55 1.70 20.65
C ILE A 25 9.31 1.01 19.31
N LEU A 26 9.20 1.82 18.24
CA LEU A 26 8.90 1.34 16.89
C LEU A 26 10.12 1.50 15.99
N THR A 27 10.32 0.53 15.09
CA THR A 27 11.31 0.70 14.03
C THR A 27 10.79 1.71 12.99
N GLN A 28 11.67 2.09 12.06
CA GLN A 28 11.28 3.01 11.01
C GLN A 28 10.11 2.48 10.20
N LEU A 29 10.18 1.21 9.82
CA LEU A 29 9.08 0.62 9.06
C LEU A 29 7.80 0.58 9.87
N GLU A 30 7.91 0.25 11.15
CA GLU A 30 6.73 0.21 12.01
C GLU A 30 6.09 1.59 12.15
N ILE A 31 6.91 2.65 12.19
CA ILE A 31 6.37 4.01 12.23
C ILE A 31 5.55 4.28 10.98
N GLN A 32 6.06 3.91 9.80
CA GLN A 32 5.32 4.08 8.56
C GLN A 32 4.00 3.32 8.58
N ILE A 33 4.05 2.09 9.05
CA ILE A 33 2.86 1.26 9.12
C ILE A 33 1.80 1.89 10.03
N VAL A 34 2.24 2.35 11.19
CA VAL A 34 1.32 2.96 12.16
C VAL A 34 0.69 4.22 11.59
N GLU A 35 1.48 5.04 10.88
CA GLU A 35 0.93 6.25 10.27
C GLU A 35 -0.17 5.92 9.26
N ILE A 36 0.03 4.88 8.47
CA ILE A 36 -0.97 4.48 7.49
C ILE A 36 -2.21 3.96 8.19
N ILE A 37 -2.05 3.18 9.24
CA ILE A 37 -3.21 2.67 9.99
C ILE A 37 -3.98 3.83 10.60
N LYS A 38 -3.28 4.84 11.14
CA LYS A 38 -3.94 6.00 11.72
C LYS A 38 -4.76 6.76 10.68
N ASN A 39 -4.28 6.79 9.43
CA ASN A 39 -5.02 7.45 8.36
C ASN A 39 -6.22 6.65 7.86
N HIS A 40 -6.39 5.44 8.35
CA HIS A 40 -7.49 4.57 7.94
C HIS A 40 -8.24 4.07 9.17
N PRO A 41 -9.00 4.94 9.83
CA PRO A 41 -9.73 4.51 11.04
C PRO A 41 -10.64 3.32 10.79
N GLU A 42 -11.13 3.17 9.56
CA GLU A 42 -11.99 2.05 9.21
C GLU A 42 -11.28 0.70 9.36
N TYR A 43 -9.94 0.69 9.41
CA TYR A 43 -9.19 -0.55 9.56
C TYR A 43 -8.85 -0.87 11.02
N HIS A 44 -9.13 0.03 11.95
CA HIS A 44 -8.68 -0.18 13.33
C HIS A 44 -9.26 -1.43 13.95
N LYS A 45 -10.44 -1.80 13.59
CA LYS A 45 -11.03 -3.05 14.06
C LYS A 45 -10.49 -4.28 13.33
N UNK A 46 -9.82 -4.03 12.34
CA UNK A 46 -9.41 -5.00 11.55
C UNK A 46 -8.08 -5.42 11.75
N ILE A 47 -7.41 -4.66 12.39
CA ILE A 47 -5.99 -4.94 12.54
C ILE A 47 -5.80 -5.70 13.84
N LYS A 48 -6.20 -6.94 13.82
CA LYS A 48 -6.11 -7.80 14.98
C LYS A 48 -5.52 -9.15 14.56
N GLU A 49 -5.07 -9.92 15.54
CA GLU A 49 -4.43 -11.20 15.24
C GLU A 49 -5.32 -12.12 14.41
N ASN A 50 -6.61 -12.12 14.69
CA ASN A 50 -7.51 -13.01 13.95
C ASN A 50 -7.60 -12.64 12.48
N ASP A 51 -7.37 -11.38 12.15
CA ASP A 51 -7.51 -10.92 10.77
C ASP A 51 -6.38 -11.36 9.88
N ILE A 52 -5.28 -11.85 10.44
CA ILE A 52 -4.14 -12.32 9.66
C ILE A 52 -4.55 -13.44 8.72
N LYS A 53 -5.47 -14.28 9.13
CA LYS A 53 -5.85 -15.48 8.38
C LYS A 53 -7.10 -15.30 7.51
N ILE A 54 -7.74 -14.13 7.55
CA ILE A 54 -8.95 -13.92 6.78
C ILE A 54 -8.62 -13.89 5.28
N ASP A 55 -9.44 -14.55 4.49
CA ASP A 55 -9.28 -14.58 3.04
C ASP A 55 -10.14 -13.48 2.43
N TYR A 56 -9.48 -12.42 1.97
CA TYR A 56 -10.18 -11.28 1.37
C TYR A 56 -10.31 -11.50 -0.12
N THR A 57 -11.45 -11.97 -0.57
CA THR A 57 -11.69 -12.22 -1.98
C THR A 57 -12.79 -11.32 -2.50
N PRO A 58 -12.77 -11.00 -3.82
CA PRO A 58 -13.85 -10.21 -4.39
C PRO A 58 -15.21 -10.87 -4.23
N GLU A 59 -15.26 -12.19 -4.26
CA GLU A 59 -16.53 -12.91 -4.10
C GLU A 59 -17.17 -12.68 -2.75
N LEU A 60 -16.34 -12.44 -1.72
CA LEU A 60 -16.85 -12.16 -0.39
C LEU A 60 -17.19 -10.69 -0.19
N GLY A 61 -16.88 -9.86 -1.17
CA GLY A 61 -17.15 -8.44 -1.08
C GLY A 61 -16.34 -7.72 -0.02
N LYS A 62 -15.23 -8.31 0.40
CA LYS A 62 -14.41 -7.72 1.45
C LYS A 62 -13.22 -6.97 0.89
N THR A 63 -12.95 -5.81 1.44
CA THR A 63 -11.74 -5.06 1.13
C THR A 63 -10.57 -5.64 1.91
N ASN A 64 -9.44 -5.82 1.23
CA ASN A 64 -8.24 -6.35 1.87
C ASN A 64 -7.43 -5.18 2.45
N PRO A 65 -7.51 -4.92 3.76
CA PRO A 65 -6.81 -3.77 4.33
C PRO A 65 -5.30 -3.92 4.26
N PHE A 66 -4.80 -5.15 4.32
CA PHE A 66 -3.35 -5.37 4.27
C PHE A 66 -2.80 -5.06 2.88
N LEU A 67 -3.53 -5.44 1.84
CA LEU A 67 -3.13 -5.07 0.48
C LEU A 67 -3.16 -3.56 0.30
N HIS A 68 -4.22 -2.92 0.77
CA HIS A 68 -4.34 -1.46 0.63
C HIS A 68 -3.18 -0.75 1.33
N MET A 69 -2.86 -1.15 2.55
CA MET A 69 -1.75 -0.55 3.28
C MET A 69 -0.42 -0.82 2.60
N SER A 70 -0.25 -2.02 2.03
CA SER A 70 0.98 -2.35 1.33
C SER A 70 1.16 -1.50 0.08
N LEU A 71 0.07 -1.17 -0.60
CA LEU A 71 0.14 -0.27 -1.75
C LEU A 71 0.58 1.13 -1.33
N HIS A 72 0.10 1.63 -0.20
CA HIS A 72 0.58 2.89 0.33
C HIS A 72 2.09 2.84 0.55
N ILE A 73 2.56 1.81 1.21
CA ILE A 73 3.97 1.68 1.52
C ILE A 73 4.82 1.63 0.26
N UNK A 74 4.35 0.99 -0.66
CA UNK A 74 4.99 0.87 -1.73
C UNK A 74 5.15 2.01 -2.44
N LEU A 75 4.09 2.65 -2.58
CA LEU A 75 4.12 3.90 -3.30
C LEU A 75 5.05 4.90 -2.64
N ARG A 76 4.99 4.98 -1.34
CA ARG A 76 5.88 5.89 -0.63
C ARG A 76 7.34 5.54 -0.88
N GLU A 77 7.65 4.25 -0.96
CA GLU A 77 9.01 3.83 -1.29
C GLU A 77 9.40 4.28 -2.69
N GLN A 78 8.51 4.12 -3.66
CA GLN A 78 8.78 4.56 -5.02
C GLN A 78 9.05 6.06 -5.07
N ILE A 79 8.24 6.83 -4.37
CA ILE A 79 8.38 8.28 -4.39
C ILE A 79 9.69 8.69 -3.72
N SER A 80 10.03 8.09 -2.58
CA SER A 80 11.23 8.49 -1.85
C SER A 80 12.50 8.12 -2.61
N THR A 81 12.48 7.05 -3.38
CA THR A 81 13.64 6.64 -4.18
C THR A 81 13.58 7.15 -5.62
N ASN A 82 12.49 7.78 -5.99
CA ASN A 82 12.24 8.28 -7.34
C ASN A 82 12.37 7.15 -8.36
N ARG A 83 11.72 6.05 -8.10
CA ARG A 83 11.69 4.89 -9.01
C ARG A 83 10.26 4.45 -9.25
N PRO A 84 9.83 4.43 -10.53
CA PRO A 84 10.59 4.79 -11.74
C PRO A 84 10.91 6.29 -11.81
N UNK A 85 11.84 6.66 -12.27
CA UNK A 85 12.34 7.81 -12.39
C UNK A 85 11.42 8.71 -12.86
N GLY A 86 11.21 9.67 -12.22
CA GLY A 86 10.30 10.75 -12.51
C GLY A 86 9.00 10.65 -11.71
N ILE A 87 8.81 9.60 -10.96
CA ILE A 87 7.56 9.42 -10.22
C ILE A 87 7.40 10.47 -9.13
N ALA A 88 8.50 10.92 -8.54
CA ALA A 88 8.42 11.95 -7.50
C ALA A 88 7.87 13.25 -8.05
N LYS A 89 8.24 13.61 -9.29
CA LYS A 89 7.72 14.80 -9.93
C LYS A 89 6.24 14.68 -10.24
N ILE A 90 5.82 13.50 -10.69
CA ILE A 90 4.40 13.25 -10.94
C ILE A 90 3.61 13.39 -9.64
N TYR A 91 4.14 12.84 -8.56
CA TYR A 91 3.51 12.95 -7.26
C TYR A 91 3.32 14.41 -6.86
N LYS A 92 4.37 15.22 -7.01
CA LYS A 92 4.28 16.64 -6.67
C LYS A 92 3.25 17.37 -7.53
N THR A 93 3.16 17.00 -8.79
CA THR A 93 2.20 17.64 -9.69
C THR A 93 0.77 17.34 -9.26
N ILE A 94 0.49 16.09 -8.95
CA ILE A 94 -0.86 15.72 -8.50
C ILE A 94 -1.18 16.37 -7.16
N LEU A 95 -0.17 16.46 -6.30
CA LEU A 95 -0.33 17.01 -4.95
C LEU A 95 -0.72 18.49 -4.99
N GLN A 96 -0.42 19.18 -6.07
CA GLN A 96 -0.77 20.61 -6.17
C GLN A 96 -2.29 20.81 -6.13
N LYS A 97 -3.06 19.81 -6.53
CA LYS A 97 -4.52 19.94 -6.61
C LYS A 97 -5.25 19.00 -5.66
N ASN A 98 -4.54 18.20 -4.87
CA ASN A 98 -5.15 17.20 -4.00
C ASN A 98 -4.39 17.16 -2.68
N ASP A 99 -5.04 16.63 -1.65
CA ASP A 99 -4.30 16.40 -0.42
C ASP A 99 -3.43 15.15 -0.56
N ILE A 100 -2.60 14.89 0.45
CA ILE A 100 -1.64 13.78 0.40
C ILE A 100 -2.36 12.45 0.25
N HIS A 101 -3.40 12.24 1.04
CA HIS A 101 -4.09 10.94 1.03
C HIS A 101 -4.74 10.67 -0.32
N LYS A 102 -5.41 11.68 -0.88
CA LYS A 102 -6.05 11.51 -2.19
C LYS A 102 -5.01 11.33 -3.28
N THR A 103 -3.89 12.06 -3.21
CA THR A 103 -2.82 11.90 -4.19
C THR A 103 -2.31 10.45 -4.18
N GLU A 104 -2.07 9.92 -2.99
CA GLU A 104 -1.60 8.54 -2.91
C GLU A 104 -2.63 7.57 -3.47
N HIS A 105 -3.91 7.79 -3.18
CA HIS A 105 -4.93 6.88 -3.68
C HIS A 105 -5.04 6.91 -5.20
N ILE A 106 -4.92 8.09 -5.80
CA ILE A 106 -4.94 8.19 -7.26
C ILE A 106 -3.81 7.36 -7.87
N MET A 107 -2.60 7.52 -7.32
CA MET A 107 -1.45 6.79 -7.85
C MET A 107 -1.52 5.30 -7.52
N MET A 108 -2.04 4.96 -6.34
CA MET A 108 -2.18 3.55 -5.94
C MET A 108 -3.12 2.79 -6.85
N ASN A 109 -4.15 3.43 -7.36
CA ASN A 109 -5.05 2.76 -8.29
C ASN A 109 -4.31 2.30 -9.54
N ILE A 110 -3.38 3.13 -10.03
CA ILE A 110 -2.61 2.77 -11.21
C ILE A 110 -1.61 1.68 -10.87
N LEU A 111 -0.97 1.78 -9.71
CA LEU A 111 -0.04 0.74 -9.26
C LEU A 111 -0.75 -0.61 -9.12
N ALA A 112 -1.92 -0.61 -8.50
CA ALA A 112 -2.68 -1.83 -8.32
C ALA A 112 -3.06 -2.45 -9.65
N GLU A 113 -3.46 -1.64 -10.62
CA GLU A 113 -3.80 -2.14 -11.94
C GLU A 113 -2.58 -2.77 -12.61
N THR A 114 -1.41 -2.13 -12.47
CA THR A 114 -0.18 -2.65 -13.05
C THR A 114 0.18 -4.01 -12.44
N LEU A 115 0.05 -4.13 -11.13
CA LEU A 115 0.36 -5.38 -10.45
C LEU A 115 -0.63 -6.48 -10.83
N TRP A 116 -1.90 -6.11 -10.95
CA TRP A 116 -2.93 -7.08 -11.34
C TRP A 116 -2.66 -7.62 -12.74
N GLU A 117 -2.32 -6.73 -13.69
CA GLU A 117 -1.99 -7.16 -15.04
C GLU A 117 -0.77 -8.07 -15.07
N SER A 118 0.23 -7.75 -14.23
CA SER A 118 1.43 -8.56 -14.13
C SER A 118 1.09 -9.96 -13.63
N GLN A 119 0.22 -10.06 -12.65
CA GLN A 119 -0.17 -11.36 -12.12
C GLN A 119 -0.97 -12.17 -13.13
N ARG A 120 -1.83 -11.53 -13.82
CA ARG A 120 -2.61 -12.22 -14.86
C ARG A 120 -1.72 -12.80 -15.95
N UNK A 121 -0.84 -12.02 -16.26
CA UNK A 121 -0.05 -12.41 -17.24
C UNK A 121 1.04 -13.23 -16.89
N ASN A 122 1.19 -13.43 -15.72
CA ASN A 122 2.30 -14.14 -15.14
C ASN A 122 3.65 -13.61 -15.64
N THR A 123 3.73 -12.30 -15.71
CA THR A 123 4.93 -11.59 -16.16
C THR A 123 5.34 -10.57 -15.12
N PRO A 124 6.61 -10.10 -15.17
CA PRO A 124 7.01 -9.02 -14.25
C PRO A 124 6.19 -7.76 -14.53
N PRO A 125 6.05 -6.89 -13.53
CA PRO A 125 5.33 -5.63 -13.76
C PRO A 125 6.02 -4.82 -14.86
N ASP A 126 5.19 -4.19 -15.71
CA ASP A 126 5.67 -3.39 -16.82
C ASP A 126 5.86 -1.95 -16.35
N GLU A 127 7.10 -1.60 -16.01
CA GLU A 127 7.39 -0.29 -15.47
C GLU A 127 7.13 0.84 -16.46
N GLU A 128 7.41 0.60 -17.73
CA GLU A 128 7.18 1.64 -18.74
C GLU A 128 5.70 1.94 -18.87
N LYS A 129 4.88 0.90 -18.91
CA LYS A 129 3.45 1.08 -19.01
C LYS A 129 2.89 1.76 -17.77
N TYR A 130 3.38 1.39 -16.61
CA TYR A 130 3.01 2.01 -15.35
C TYR A 130 3.30 3.50 -15.40
N PHE A 131 4.51 3.87 -15.82
CA PHE A 131 4.90 5.26 -15.88
C PHE A 131 4.07 6.05 -16.89
N GLU A 132 3.80 5.42 -18.05
CA GLU A 132 2.96 6.07 -19.06
C GLU A 132 1.56 6.36 -18.53
N LYS A 133 0.98 5.42 -17.79
CA LYS A 133 -0.33 5.64 -17.20
C LYS A 133 -0.30 6.76 -16.16
N LEU A 134 0.76 6.82 -15.37
CA LEU A 134 0.91 7.90 -14.40
C LEU A 134 0.98 9.25 -15.08
N LYS A 135 1.72 9.34 -16.19
CA LYS A 135 1.85 10.60 -16.91
C LYS A 135 0.51 11.08 -17.48
N LYS A 136 -0.40 10.17 -17.78
CA LYS A 136 -1.69 10.55 -18.36
C LYS A 136 -2.61 11.25 -17.37
N ILE A 137 -2.34 11.14 -16.09
CA ILE A 137 -3.22 11.75 -15.08
C ILE A 137 -2.78 13.13 -14.67
N ILE A 138 -1.70 13.66 -15.25
CA ILE A 138 -1.27 15.03 -14.95
C ILE A 138 -1.44 15.95 -16.14
#